data_7cf7cdf6e93e161bbb8a241c00a8c7e4
#
_entry.id   7cf7cdf6e93e161bbb8a241c00a8c7e4
#
_cell.length_a   1.000
_cell.length_b   1.000
_cell.length_c   1.000
_cell.angle_alpha   90.00
_cell.angle_beta   90.00
_cell.angle_gamma   90.00
#
_symmetry.space_group_name_H-M   'P 1'
#
loop_
_entity.id
_entity.type
_entity.pdbx_description
1 polymer ?
#
loop_
_entity_poly.entity_id
_entity_poly.type
_entity_poly.pdbx_seq_one_letter_code
_entity_poly.pdbx_strand_id
1 'polypeptide(L)'
;MNKRERIGKENPLFKSGKTHDANGYVWLSSKAHGADYRKREHRAVMERVLGRPLGPNEVVHHKNEDKADNDPANLEVLTRADHAREHHAKGRALICIGCNRAKWYSPANIARIKTEAYKCRPCRYGRDWNNGAKK
;
A
#
# COMPACT_ATOMS: atom_id res chain seq x y z
N MET A 1 7.57 23.76 -27.16
CA MET A 1 6.98 22.55 -26.58
C MET A 1 6.99 22.64 -25.05
N ASN A 2 5.86 22.51 -24.44
CA ASN A 2 5.72 22.58 -23.01
C ASN A 2 6.38 21.33 -22.36
N LYS A 3 7.13 21.51 -21.26
CA LYS A 3 7.82 20.43 -20.54
C LYS A 3 6.89 19.26 -20.18
N ARG A 4 5.60 19.54 -19.98
CA ARG A 4 4.56 18.53 -19.69
C ARG A 4 4.22 17.65 -20.89
N GLU A 5 4.34 18.15 -22.12
CA GLU A 5 4.06 17.39 -23.34
C GLU A 5 5.20 16.42 -23.70
N ARG A 6 6.47 16.80 -23.39
CA ARG A 6 7.63 15.92 -23.58
C ARG A 6 7.57 14.71 -22.67
N ILE A 7 7.23 14.91 -21.38
CA ILE A 7 7.14 13.81 -20.41
C ILE A 7 6.08 12.78 -20.81
N GLY A 8 4.99 13.22 -21.42
CA GLY A 8 3.92 12.32 -21.84
C GLY A 8 4.28 11.46 -23.06
N LYS A 9 4.88 12.05 -24.09
CA LYS A 9 5.11 11.38 -25.38
C LYS A 9 6.31 10.42 -25.38
N GLU A 10 7.32 10.69 -24.55
CA GLU A 10 8.57 9.90 -24.49
C GLU A 10 8.51 8.77 -23.44
N ASN A 11 7.52 8.79 -22.55
CA ASN A 11 7.36 7.75 -21.54
C ASN A 11 6.71 6.50 -22.16
N PRO A 12 7.36 5.32 -22.12
CA PRO A 12 6.78 4.08 -22.63
C PRO A 12 5.40 3.74 -22.02
N LEU A 13 5.18 4.13 -20.75
CA LEU A 13 3.91 3.95 -20.05
C LEU A 13 2.79 4.85 -20.60
N PHE A 14 3.13 5.97 -21.23
CA PHE A 14 2.16 6.85 -21.86
C PHE A 14 1.47 6.20 -23.06
N LYS A 15 2.20 5.36 -23.82
CA LYS A 15 1.63 4.60 -24.95
C LYS A 15 0.57 3.60 -24.50
N SER A 16 0.74 3.04 -23.32
CA SER A 16 -0.26 2.13 -22.73
C SER A 16 -1.39 2.85 -21.99
N GLY A 17 -1.27 4.17 -21.80
CA GLY A 17 -2.19 4.97 -20.99
C GLY A 17 -2.17 4.63 -19.50
N LYS A 18 -1.07 4.06 -19.01
CA LYS A 18 -0.87 3.66 -17.63
C LYS A 18 0.29 4.44 -17.01
N THR A 19 0.22 4.72 -15.73
CA THR A 19 1.29 5.33 -14.94
C THR A 19 1.41 4.62 -13.60
N HIS A 20 2.60 4.68 -12.98
CA HIS A 20 2.82 4.16 -11.63
C HIS A 20 2.86 5.30 -10.62
N ASP A 21 2.28 5.08 -9.45
CA ASP A 21 2.45 6.00 -8.33
C ASP A 21 3.72 5.63 -7.50
N ALA A 22 4.06 6.49 -6.53
CA ALA A 22 5.21 6.29 -5.66
C ALA A 22 5.15 5.00 -4.83
N ASN A 23 3.96 4.40 -4.69
CA ASN A 23 3.74 3.16 -3.95
C ASN A 23 3.74 1.91 -4.84
N GLY A 24 3.97 2.07 -6.15
CA GLY A 24 4.01 0.99 -7.14
C GLY A 24 2.66 0.58 -7.72
N TYR A 25 1.57 1.29 -7.40
CA TYR A 25 0.27 1.01 -8.01
C TYR A 25 0.17 1.55 -9.42
N VAL A 26 -0.47 0.79 -10.30
CA VAL A 26 -0.75 1.18 -11.68
C VAL A 26 -2.04 1.98 -11.76
N TRP A 27 -1.98 3.13 -12.41
CA TRP A 27 -3.10 4.01 -12.68
C TRP A 27 -3.47 4.04 -14.16
N LEU A 28 -4.75 4.07 -14.45
CA LEU A 28 -5.28 4.27 -15.80
C LEU A 28 -5.33 5.77 -16.09
N SER A 29 -4.30 6.28 -16.75
CA SER A 29 -4.07 7.72 -16.93
C SER A 29 -4.56 8.29 -18.26
N SER A 30 -4.97 7.42 -19.21
CA SER A 30 -5.52 7.86 -20.50
C SER A 30 -7.04 7.89 -20.49
N LYS A 31 -7.61 8.93 -21.11
CA LYS A 31 -9.06 9.02 -21.35
C LYS A 31 -9.61 7.88 -22.23
N ALA A 32 -8.74 7.18 -22.96
CA ALA A 32 -9.09 5.97 -23.72
C ALA A 32 -9.65 4.84 -22.84
N HIS A 33 -9.38 4.87 -21.53
CA HIS A 33 -9.93 3.92 -20.55
C HIS A 33 -11.40 4.23 -20.16
N GLY A 34 -12.01 5.28 -20.71
CA GLY A 34 -13.40 5.61 -20.49
C GLY A 34 -13.74 5.83 -19.02
N ALA A 35 -14.71 5.09 -18.51
CA ALA A 35 -15.16 5.16 -17.11
C ALA A 35 -14.06 4.81 -16.08
N ASP A 36 -13.02 4.10 -16.49
CA ASP A 36 -11.90 3.71 -15.62
C ASP A 36 -10.77 4.75 -15.57
N TYR A 37 -10.90 5.85 -16.32
CA TYR A 37 -9.95 6.96 -16.27
C TYR A 37 -9.75 7.49 -14.86
N ARG A 38 -8.49 7.63 -14.45
CA ARG A 38 -8.07 8.01 -13.09
C ARG A 38 -8.41 6.98 -12.00
N LYS A 39 -8.71 5.75 -12.37
CA LYS A 39 -8.79 4.65 -11.40
C LYS A 39 -7.48 3.90 -11.30
N ARG A 40 -7.24 3.27 -10.16
CA ARG A 40 -6.18 2.26 -10.03
C ARG A 40 -6.59 1.02 -10.83
N GLU A 41 -5.67 0.47 -11.60
CA GLU A 41 -5.95 -0.64 -12.52
C GLU A 41 -6.55 -1.86 -11.81
N HIS A 42 -5.99 -2.27 -10.66
CA HIS A 42 -6.50 -3.42 -9.91
C HIS A 42 -7.98 -3.27 -9.53
N ARG A 43 -8.43 -2.04 -9.21
CA ARG A 43 -9.86 -1.79 -8.92
C ARG A 43 -10.70 -1.96 -10.17
N ALA A 44 -10.29 -1.38 -11.29
CA ALA A 44 -10.99 -1.49 -12.56
C ALA A 44 -11.09 -2.96 -13.03
N VAL A 45 -10.02 -3.74 -12.87
CA VAL A 45 -10.01 -5.17 -13.20
C VAL A 45 -11.02 -5.93 -12.35
N MET A 46 -11.03 -5.74 -11.02
CA MET A 46 -11.95 -6.45 -10.15
C MET A 46 -13.40 -6.00 -10.32
N GLU A 47 -13.66 -4.73 -10.58
CA GLU A 47 -15.01 -4.25 -10.91
C GLU A 47 -15.58 -4.91 -12.18
N ARG A 48 -14.73 -5.17 -13.19
CA ARG A 48 -15.13 -5.92 -14.39
C ARG A 48 -15.39 -7.39 -14.10
N VAL A 49 -14.55 -8.03 -13.28
CA VAL A 49 -14.72 -9.44 -12.88
C VAL A 49 -16.01 -9.61 -12.08
N LEU A 50 -16.32 -8.69 -11.19
CA LEU A 50 -17.53 -8.73 -10.36
C LEU A 50 -18.79 -8.30 -11.10
N GLY A 51 -18.65 -7.54 -12.21
CA GLY A 51 -19.76 -6.94 -12.92
C GLY A 51 -20.47 -5.81 -12.17
N ARG A 52 -19.82 -5.24 -11.13
CA ARG A 52 -20.34 -4.14 -10.29
C ARG A 52 -19.19 -3.28 -9.76
N PRO A 53 -19.47 -2.01 -9.37
CA PRO A 53 -18.48 -1.20 -8.65
C PRO A 53 -18.16 -1.79 -7.28
N LEU A 54 -16.93 -1.51 -6.79
CA LEU A 54 -16.53 -1.87 -5.44
C LEU A 54 -17.23 -0.99 -4.41
N GLY A 55 -17.69 -1.61 -3.33
CA GLY A 55 -18.28 -0.91 -2.20
C GLY A 55 -17.27 -0.07 -1.39
N PRO A 56 -17.74 0.83 -0.50
CA PRO A 56 -16.89 1.72 0.27
C PRO A 56 -15.97 0.98 1.26
N ASN A 57 -16.37 -0.21 1.72
CA ASN A 57 -15.58 -1.05 2.63
C ASN A 57 -14.78 -2.15 1.92
N GLU A 58 -14.88 -2.24 0.59
CA GLU A 58 -14.17 -3.23 -0.20
C GLU A 58 -12.83 -2.67 -0.69
N VAL A 59 -11.79 -3.47 -0.53
CA VAL A 59 -10.44 -3.18 -1.02
C VAL A 59 -9.95 -4.35 -1.84
N VAL A 60 -9.14 -4.07 -2.86
CA VAL A 60 -8.49 -5.08 -3.67
C VAL A 60 -7.12 -5.38 -3.06
N HIS A 61 -6.89 -6.64 -2.75
CA HIS A 61 -5.64 -7.15 -2.20
C HIS A 61 -4.86 -7.91 -3.28
N HIS A 62 -3.54 -7.69 -3.36
CA HIS A 62 -2.62 -8.46 -4.20
C HIS A 62 -2.07 -9.61 -3.38
N LYS A 63 -2.36 -10.85 -3.77
CA LYS A 63 -1.96 -12.06 -3.03
C LYS A 63 -0.45 -12.22 -2.95
N ASN A 64 0.27 -11.86 -4.01
CA ASN A 64 1.74 -11.89 -4.08
C ASN A 64 2.42 -10.61 -3.56
N GLU A 65 1.64 -9.61 -3.09
CA GLU A 65 2.11 -8.29 -2.64
C GLU A 65 2.75 -7.42 -3.74
N ASP A 66 2.80 -7.86 -4.99
CA ASP A 66 3.21 -7.04 -6.13
C ASP A 66 2.04 -6.19 -6.63
N LYS A 67 2.13 -4.90 -6.38
CA LYS A 67 1.09 -3.92 -6.70
C LYS A 67 0.96 -3.60 -8.19
N ALA A 68 1.92 -4.03 -8.99
CA ALA A 68 1.90 -3.90 -10.44
C ALA A 68 1.30 -5.12 -11.14
N ASP A 69 1.23 -6.25 -10.45
CA ASP A 69 0.63 -7.48 -10.97
C ASP A 69 -0.88 -7.48 -10.78
N ASN A 70 -1.59 -6.96 -11.77
CA ASN A 70 -3.04 -6.81 -11.78
C ASN A 70 -3.77 -7.96 -12.50
N ASP A 71 -3.16 -9.13 -12.56
CA ASP A 71 -3.84 -10.34 -13.03
C ASP A 71 -5.01 -10.67 -12.09
N PRO A 72 -6.23 -10.94 -12.63
CA PRO A 72 -7.39 -11.30 -11.80
C PRO A 72 -7.14 -12.50 -10.87
N ALA A 73 -6.31 -13.45 -11.27
CA ALA A 73 -5.95 -14.61 -10.45
C ALA A 73 -5.12 -14.22 -9.21
N ASN A 74 -4.36 -13.12 -9.28
CA ASN A 74 -3.58 -12.57 -8.18
C ASN A 74 -4.36 -11.61 -7.29
N LEU A 75 -5.54 -11.18 -7.71
CA LEU A 75 -6.35 -10.19 -7.01
C LEU A 75 -7.48 -10.87 -6.22
N GLU A 76 -7.80 -10.30 -5.08
CA GLU A 76 -8.98 -10.66 -4.30
C GLU A 76 -9.62 -9.41 -3.67
N VAL A 77 -10.93 -9.47 -3.50
CA VAL A 77 -11.69 -8.40 -2.82
C VAL A 77 -11.90 -8.79 -1.38
N LEU A 78 -11.43 -7.95 -0.48
CA LEU A 78 -11.54 -8.12 0.97
C LEU A 78 -12.26 -6.92 1.57
N THR A 79 -12.86 -7.11 2.74
CA THR A 79 -13.26 -5.97 3.57
C THR A 79 -12.01 -5.27 4.12
N ARG A 80 -12.13 -4.00 4.50
CA ARG A 80 -11.01 -3.29 5.16
C ARG A 80 -10.53 -3.99 6.43
N ALA A 81 -11.45 -4.63 7.18
CA ALA A 81 -11.12 -5.37 8.38
C ALA A 81 -10.31 -6.64 8.06
N ASP A 82 -10.73 -7.41 7.05
CA ASP A 82 -10.03 -8.63 6.63
C ASP A 82 -8.68 -8.31 6.00
N HIS A 83 -8.59 -7.28 5.18
CA HIS A 83 -7.33 -6.78 4.64
C HIS A 83 -6.34 -6.38 5.74
N ALA A 84 -6.82 -5.71 6.79
CA ALA A 84 -5.99 -5.40 7.94
C ALA A 84 -5.51 -6.65 8.66
N ARG A 85 -6.37 -7.68 8.82
CA ARG A 85 -6.00 -8.97 9.42
C ARG A 85 -4.94 -9.70 8.62
N GLU A 86 -5.05 -9.73 7.28
CA GLU A 86 -4.03 -10.33 6.41
C GLU A 86 -2.66 -9.72 6.62
N HIS A 87 -2.57 -8.39 6.65
CA HIS A 87 -1.31 -7.70 6.90
C HIS A 87 -0.82 -7.89 8.34
N HIS A 88 -1.72 -8.00 9.32
CA HIS A 88 -1.34 -8.28 10.71
C HIS A 88 -0.89 -9.72 10.91
N ALA A 89 -1.52 -10.70 10.26
CA ALA A 89 -1.18 -12.10 10.38
C ALA A 89 0.27 -12.40 9.93
N LYS A 90 0.75 -11.69 8.92
CA LYS A 90 2.12 -11.81 8.38
C LYS A 90 3.15 -10.98 9.16
N GLY A 91 2.72 -10.16 10.12
CA GLY A 91 3.58 -9.34 10.95
C GLY A 91 4.19 -10.10 12.13
N ARG A 92 5.02 -9.41 12.89
CA ARG A 92 5.58 -9.93 14.15
C ARG A 92 5.76 -8.82 15.18
N ALA A 93 5.84 -9.21 16.43
CA ALA A 93 6.21 -8.31 17.51
C ALA A 93 7.73 -8.07 17.51
N LEU A 94 8.13 -6.81 17.63
CA LEU A 94 9.52 -6.41 17.89
C LEU A 94 9.64 -5.97 19.34
N ILE A 95 10.66 -6.46 20.02
CA ILE A 95 10.96 -6.10 21.40
C ILE A 95 11.94 -4.94 21.40
N CYS A 96 11.60 -3.87 22.09
CA CYS A 96 12.47 -2.70 22.23
C CYS A 96 13.65 -3.01 23.15
N ILE A 97 14.89 -2.82 22.68
CA ILE A 97 16.11 -3.02 23.50
C ILE A 97 16.26 -2.00 24.63
N GLY A 98 15.52 -0.88 24.59
CA GLY A 98 15.60 0.17 25.62
C GLY A 98 14.61 -0.01 26.77
N CYS A 99 13.40 -0.52 26.51
CA CYS A 99 12.36 -0.65 27.54
C CYS A 99 11.73 -2.04 27.62
N ASN A 100 12.22 -2.97 26.85
CA ASN A 100 11.77 -4.38 26.78
C ASN A 100 10.27 -4.57 26.46
N ARG A 101 9.61 -3.56 25.91
CA ARG A 101 8.21 -3.63 25.50
C ARG A 101 8.10 -4.18 24.07
N ALA A 102 7.16 -5.09 23.88
CA ALA A 102 6.80 -5.61 22.57
C ALA A 102 5.80 -4.68 21.87
N LYS A 103 6.01 -4.46 20.57
CA LYS A 103 5.07 -3.77 19.70
C LYS A 103 4.92 -4.51 18.39
N TRP A 104 3.68 -4.74 17.99
CA TRP A 104 3.37 -5.41 16.72
C TRP A 104 3.61 -4.51 15.51
N TYR A 105 4.20 -5.07 14.47
CA TYR A 105 4.45 -4.41 13.19
C TYR A 105 4.05 -5.28 12.02
N SER A 106 3.45 -4.66 11.02
CA SER A 106 3.18 -5.30 9.73
C SER A 106 4.48 -5.57 8.97
N PRO A 107 4.48 -6.52 8.01
CA PRO A 107 5.68 -6.85 7.21
C PRO A 107 6.29 -5.62 6.54
N ALA A 108 5.48 -4.74 5.96
CA ALA A 108 5.94 -3.52 5.30
C ALA A 108 6.68 -2.57 6.26
N ASN A 109 6.23 -2.49 7.52
CA ASN A 109 6.90 -1.68 8.54
C ASN A 109 8.18 -2.37 9.06
N ILE A 110 8.17 -3.70 9.18
CA ILE A 110 9.36 -4.47 9.60
C ILE A 110 10.51 -4.27 8.61
N ALA A 111 10.21 -4.29 7.30
CA ALA A 111 11.22 -4.08 6.26
C ALA A 111 11.95 -2.72 6.35
N ARG A 112 11.32 -1.72 6.97
CA ARG A 112 11.87 -0.37 7.18
C ARG A 112 12.58 -0.19 8.52
N ILE A 113 12.47 -1.16 9.43
CA ILE A 113 13.01 -1.10 10.78
C ILE A 113 14.28 -1.96 10.85
N LYS A 114 15.37 -1.38 11.37
CA LYS A 114 16.55 -2.16 11.74
C LYS A 114 16.18 -3.04 12.96
N THR A 115 15.87 -4.31 12.71
CA THR A 115 15.31 -5.22 13.71
C THR A 115 16.33 -5.64 14.77
N GLU A 116 17.63 -5.67 14.42
CA GLU A 116 18.72 -6.08 15.31
C GLU A 116 18.91 -5.15 16.52
N ALA A 117 18.57 -3.87 16.35
CA ALA A 117 18.68 -2.86 17.40
C ALA A 117 17.41 -2.02 17.49
N TYR A 118 16.25 -2.70 17.46
CA TYR A 118 14.97 -1.99 17.48
C TYR A 118 14.79 -1.20 18.77
N LYS A 119 14.58 0.11 18.64
CA LYS A 119 14.13 1.00 19.72
C LYS A 119 12.76 1.58 19.37
N CYS A 120 11.81 1.46 20.28
CA CYS A 120 10.52 2.13 20.13
C CYS A 120 10.69 3.66 20.06
N ARG A 121 9.68 4.36 19.54
CA ARG A 121 9.78 5.81 19.34
C ARG A 121 10.17 6.59 20.61
N PRO A 122 9.57 6.35 21.81
CA PRO A 122 10.02 6.99 23.03
C PRO A 122 11.48 6.74 23.37
N CYS A 123 11.93 5.47 23.35
CA CYS A 123 13.33 5.11 23.67
C CYS A 123 14.34 5.66 22.65
N ARG A 124 13.94 5.84 21.39
CA ARG A 124 14.81 6.43 20.35
C ARG A 124 15.08 7.90 20.58
N TYR A 125 14.09 8.61 21.15
CA TYR A 125 14.17 10.06 21.39
C TYR A 125 14.31 10.43 22.85
N GLY A 126 14.69 9.46 23.74
CA GLY A 126 14.93 9.70 25.16
C GLY A 126 13.69 10.13 25.96
N ARG A 127 12.50 9.76 25.50
CA ARG A 127 11.24 10.04 26.20
C ARG A 127 10.84 8.85 27.05
N ASP A 128 10.68 9.07 28.33
CA ASP A 128 10.16 8.05 29.23
C ASP A 128 8.68 7.76 28.97
N TRP A 129 8.32 6.49 28.93
CA TRP A 129 6.92 6.05 28.79
C TRP A 129 6.03 6.56 29.92
N ASN A 130 6.61 6.82 31.09
CA ASN A 130 5.87 7.28 32.26
C ASN A 130 5.55 8.78 32.21
N ASN A 131 6.17 9.56 31.32
CA ASN A 131 5.89 11.01 31.17
C ASN A 131 4.76 11.35 30.19
N GLY A 132 4.08 10.35 29.63
CA GLY A 132 2.84 10.54 28.88
C GLY A 132 1.61 10.69 29.76
N ALA A 133 1.68 10.34 31.03
CA ALA A 133 0.69 10.72 32.03
C ALA A 133 1.01 12.14 32.47
N LYS A 134 0.28 13.13 31.97
CA LYS A 134 0.23 14.45 32.57
C LYS A 134 -0.16 14.28 34.05
N LYS A 135 0.79 14.51 34.92
CA LYS A 135 0.43 14.76 36.31
C LYS A 135 -0.39 16.01 36.36
#